data_f4c7b9fca08aea10f99a5d956115e8e6
#
_entry.id   f4c7b9fca08aea10f99a5d956115e8e6
#
_cell.length_a   1.000
_cell.length_b   1.000
_cell.length_c   1.000
_cell.angle_alpha   90.00
_cell.angle_beta   90.00
_cell.angle_gamma   90.00
#
_symmetry.space_group_name_H-M   'P 1'
#
loop_
_entity.id
_entity.type
_entity.pdbx_description
1 polymer ?
#
loop_
_entity_poly.entity_id
_entity_poly.type
_entity_poly.pdbx_seq_one_letter_code
_entity_poly.pdbx_strand_id
1 'polypeptide(L)'
;MIWVLTGPECSGKSSLAAQLHAHLDWPLLPELARAYLDGRHAQSGSYCYRPSDLLNLASMQARAEALTSNKGDAILDTDLLTLVVWWQEKFGPVPRQLSSQWHCQATRRYLLCKPDIPWQPDPQRENPSDRDRLYARYEAELTNRGCLYSICEGSAQARLAQALAAIEGVG
;
A
#
# COMPACT_ATOMS: atom_id res chain seq x y z
N MET A 1 -14.76 7.52 -4.53
CA MET A 1 -14.23 6.43 -3.66
C MET A 1 -12.73 6.29 -3.86
N ILE A 2 -11.96 5.97 -2.84
CA ILE A 2 -10.53 5.71 -2.92
C ILE A 2 -10.29 4.21 -2.71
N TRP A 3 -9.63 3.57 -3.66
CA TRP A 3 -9.27 2.16 -3.60
C TRP A 3 -7.77 2.02 -3.39
N VAL A 4 -7.40 1.47 -2.26
CA VAL A 4 -6.01 1.33 -1.83
C VAL A 4 -5.58 -0.12 -1.95
N LEU A 5 -4.55 -0.38 -2.75
CA LEU A 5 -3.89 -1.68 -2.75
C LEU A 5 -2.89 -1.74 -1.61
N THR A 6 -2.99 -2.76 -0.78
CA THR A 6 -2.13 -2.92 0.39
C THR A 6 -1.70 -4.37 0.59
N GLY A 7 -0.73 -4.60 1.47
CA GLY A 7 -0.15 -5.91 1.72
C GLY A 7 1.37 -5.91 1.63
N PRO A 8 2.03 -7.05 1.92
CA PRO A 8 3.48 -7.14 1.96
C PRO A 8 4.12 -6.91 0.59
N GLU A 9 5.42 -6.76 0.60
CA GLU A 9 6.22 -6.69 -0.62
C GLU A 9 6.06 -7.97 -1.48
N CYS A 10 6.24 -7.83 -2.79
CA CYS A 10 6.08 -8.93 -3.74
C CYS A 10 4.73 -9.67 -3.60
N SER A 11 3.64 -8.93 -3.43
CA SER A 11 2.27 -9.46 -3.38
C SER A 11 1.41 -9.05 -4.59
N GLY A 12 2.02 -8.45 -5.63
CA GLY A 12 1.34 -8.10 -6.87
C GLY A 12 0.53 -6.81 -6.86
N LYS A 13 0.67 -5.96 -5.82
CA LYS A 13 -0.04 -4.67 -5.69
C LYS A 13 0.09 -3.79 -6.93
N SER A 14 1.31 -3.43 -7.29
CA SER A 14 1.57 -2.49 -8.40
C SER A 14 1.07 -3.02 -9.74
N SER A 15 1.16 -4.33 -9.97
CA SER A 15 0.62 -4.97 -11.17
C SER A 15 -0.90 -4.89 -11.20
N LEU A 16 -1.57 -5.16 -10.08
CA LEU A 16 -3.03 -5.06 -9.97
C LEU A 16 -3.49 -3.59 -10.07
N ALA A 17 -2.77 -2.65 -9.45
CA ALA A 17 -3.05 -1.23 -9.56
C ALA A 17 -3.00 -0.71 -11.00
N ALA A 18 -1.99 -1.13 -11.76
CA ALA A 18 -1.86 -0.79 -13.17
C ALA A 18 -2.98 -1.40 -14.03
N GLN A 19 -3.39 -2.65 -13.75
CA GLN A 19 -4.51 -3.29 -14.43
C GLN A 19 -5.85 -2.61 -14.15
N LEU A 20 -6.11 -2.22 -12.90
CA LEU A 20 -7.31 -1.48 -12.51
C LEU A 20 -7.33 -0.10 -13.16
N HIS A 21 -6.21 0.62 -13.16
CA HIS A 21 -6.08 1.90 -13.85
C HIS A 21 -6.42 1.77 -15.34
N ALA A 22 -5.85 0.77 -16.02
CA ALA A 22 -6.10 0.54 -17.44
C ALA A 22 -7.55 0.14 -17.74
N HIS A 23 -8.23 -0.55 -16.81
CA HIS A 23 -9.60 -1.03 -16.99
C HIS A 23 -10.65 0.04 -16.67
N LEU A 24 -10.42 0.85 -15.63
CA LEU A 24 -11.40 1.80 -15.09
C LEU A 24 -11.16 3.25 -15.55
N ASP A 25 -9.99 3.54 -16.12
CA ASP A 25 -9.53 4.90 -16.46
C ASP A 25 -9.53 5.87 -15.26
N TRP A 26 -9.40 5.33 -14.05
CA TRP A 26 -9.29 6.12 -12.83
C TRP A 26 -7.86 6.57 -12.57
N PRO A 27 -7.63 7.75 -11.99
CA PRO A 27 -6.29 8.19 -11.59
C PRO A 27 -5.58 7.17 -10.69
N LEU A 28 -4.32 6.89 -10.98
CA LEU A 28 -3.45 6.03 -10.18
C LEU A 28 -2.38 6.87 -9.50
N LEU A 29 -2.32 6.79 -8.16
CA LEU A 29 -1.17 7.25 -7.40
C LEU A 29 -0.21 6.07 -7.19
N PRO A 30 1.00 6.09 -7.79
CA PRO A 30 1.97 5.02 -7.63
C PRO A 30 2.60 5.03 -6.24
N GLU A 31 3.28 3.93 -5.86
CA GLU A 31 4.02 3.81 -4.61
C GLU A 31 5.12 4.87 -4.51
N LEU A 32 4.90 5.86 -3.64
CA LEU A 32 5.83 6.99 -3.46
C LEU A 32 7.13 6.56 -2.76
N ALA A 33 7.06 5.54 -1.90
CA ALA A 33 8.22 5.05 -1.16
C ALA A 33 9.33 4.56 -2.08
N ARG A 34 8.98 3.91 -3.19
CA ARG A 34 9.96 3.42 -4.17
C ARG A 34 10.80 4.55 -4.74
N ALA A 35 10.17 5.58 -5.29
CA ALA A 35 10.87 6.73 -5.86
C ALA A 35 11.70 7.50 -4.82
N TYR A 36 11.19 7.60 -3.58
CA TYR A 36 11.91 8.24 -2.47
C TYR A 36 13.18 7.46 -2.11
N LEU A 37 13.10 6.14 -1.99
CA LEU A 37 14.25 5.29 -1.64
C LEU A 37 15.27 5.23 -2.79
N ASP A 38 14.83 5.23 -4.04
CA ASP A 38 15.73 5.32 -5.20
C ASP A 38 16.51 6.64 -5.20
N GLY A 39 15.84 7.75 -4.91
CA GLY A 39 16.48 9.07 -4.76
C GLY A 39 17.50 9.09 -3.61
N ARG A 40 17.19 8.45 -2.50
CA ARG A 40 18.15 8.29 -1.37
C ARG A 40 19.35 7.43 -1.75
N HIS A 41 19.11 6.30 -2.40
CA HIS A 41 20.17 5.42 -2.86
C HIS A 41 21.13 6.13 -3.82
N ALA A 42 20.60 6.93 -4.74
CA ALA A 42 21.42 7.73 -5.65
C ALA A 42 22.35 8.72 -4.92
N GLN A 43 21.93 9.21 -3.74
CA GLN A 43 22.70 10.17 -2.94
C GLN A 43 23.66 9.50 -1.94
N SER A 44 23.28 8.37 -1.34
CA SER A 44 23.97 7.75 -0.20
C SER A 44 24.53 6.35 -0.48
N GLY A 45 24.21 5.74 -1.62
CA GLY A 45 24.56 4.36 -1.95
C GLY A 45 23.81 3.30 -1.12
N SER A 46 22.74 3.68 -0.40
CA SER A 46 22.01 2.77 0.50
C SER A 46 20.50 2.96 0.43
N TYR A 47 19.77 1.86 0.44
CA TYR A 47 18.31 1.83 0.61
C TYR A 47 17.84 1.88 2.08
N CYS A 48 18.79 1.88 3.03
CA CYS A 48 18.44 2.02 4.45
C CYS A 48 17.72 3.35 4.71
N TYR A 49 16.60 3.29 5.41
CA TYR A 49 15.82 4.46 5.80
C TYR A 49 15.79 4.62 7.33
N ARG A 50 15.57 5.85 7.77
CA ARG A 50 15.48 6.28 9.16
C ARG A 50 14.04 6.63 9.53
N PRO A 51 13.69 6.76 10.83
CA PRO A 51 12.37 7.25 11.26
C PRO A 51 11.95 8.55 10.58
N SER A 52 12.89 9.50 10.40
CA SER A 52 12.62 10.78 9.71
C SER A 52 12.19 10.60 8.26
N ASP A 53 12.68 9.57 7.58
CA ASP A 53 12.31 9.28 6.20
C ASP A 53 10.85 8.83 6.09
N LEU A 54 10.39 7.99 7.02
CA LEU A 54 8.99 7.55 7.06
C LEU A 54 8.04 8.71 7.39
N LEU A 55 8.45 9.66 8.24
CA LEU A 55 7.65 10.86 8.51
C LEU A 55 7.59 11.80 7.30
N ASN A 56 8.69 11.94 6.56
CA ASN A 56 8.72 12.70 5.32
C ASN A 56 7.82 12.04 4.26
N LEU A 57 7.94 10.72 4.09
CA LEU A 57 7.08 9.94 3.19
C LEU A 57 5.60 10.08 3.57
N ALA A 58 5.25 10.02 4.86
CA ALA A 58 3.88 10.21 5.32
C ALA A 58 3.32 11.59 4.90
N SER A 59 4.12 12.64 5.05
CA SER A 59 3.72 13.98 4.63
C SER A 59 3.56 14.10 3.11
N MET A 60 4.45 13.46 2.34
CA MET A 60 4.35 13.40 0.87
C MET A 60 3.11 12.63 0.43
N GLN A 61 2.87 11.47 1.04
CA GLN A 61 1.70 10.61 0.76
C GLN A 61 0.39 11.37 1.00
N ALA A 62 0.24 12.00 2.15
CA ALA A 62 -0.97 12.77 2.49
C ALA A 62 -1.26 13.89 1.47
N ARG A 63 -0.22 14.60 1.02
CA ARG A 63 -0.36 15.66 -0.01
C ARG A 63 -0.74 15.08 -1.38
N ALA A 64 -0.10 14.01 -1.80
CA ALA A 64 -0.38 13.38 -3.09
C ALA A 64 -1.80 12.78 -3.13
N GLU A 65 -2.22 12.12 -2.04
CA GLU A 65 -3.57 11.59 -1.90
C GLU A 65 -4.64 12.68 -2.00
N ALA A 66 -4.45 13.81 -1.32
CA ALA A 66 -5.38 14.93 -1.38
C ALA A 66 -5.57 15.45 -2.81
N LEU A 67 -4.48 15.54 -3.60
CA LEU A 67 -4.53 15.98 -4.99
C LEU A 67 -5.20 14.95 -5.91
N THR A 68 -5.02 13.67 -5.62
CA THR A 68 -5.59 12.57 -6.43
C THR A 68 -7.08 12.42 -6.14
N SER A 69 -7.49 12.48 -4.87
CA SER A 69 -8.87 12.32 -4.41
C SER A 69 -9.82 13.42 -4.90
N ASN A 70 -9.31 14.61 -5.16
CA ASN A 70 -10.10 15.74 -5.67
C ASN A 70 -10.66 15.50 -7.09
N LYS A 71 -10.22 14.44 -7.78
CA LYS A 71 -10.63 14.11 -9.15
C LYS A 71 -11.75 13.07 -9.24
N GLY A 72 -12.29 12.61 -8.11
CA GLY A 72 -13.31 11.55 -8.05
C GLY A 72 -12.77 10.23 -7.55
N ASP A 73 -13.17 9.14 -8.18
CA ASP A 73 -12.66 7.80 -7.84
C ASP A 73 -11.19 7.68 -8.22
N ALA A 74 -10.40 7.01 -7.38
CA ALA A 74 -8.96 6.89 -7.57
C ALA A 74 -8.39 5.58 -6.99
N ILE A 75 -7.25 5.17 -7.52
CA ILE A 75 -6.49 3.99 -7.13
C ILE A 75 -5.18 4.47 -6.49
N LEU A 76 -4.83 3.91 -5.34
CA LEU A 76 -3.54 4.12 -4.69
C LEU A 76 -2.77 2.80 -4.63
N ASP A 77 -1.55 2.79 -5.18
CA ASP A 77 -0.60 1.71 -4.93
C ASP A 77 0.11 2.01 -3.61
N THR A 78 -0.44 1.51 -2.53
CA THR A 78 -0.16 1.77 -1.11
C THR A 78 -0.63 3.13 -0.59
N ASP A 79 -0.70 3.20 0.74
CA ASP A 79 -0.99 4.42 1.50
C ASP A 79 -0.19 4.45 2.82
N LEU A 80 -0.62 5.30 3.75
CA LEU A 80 -0.01 5.44 5.07
C LEU A 80 0.04 4.15 5.90
N LEU A 81 -0.85 3.17 5.66
CA LEU A 81 -0.81 1.87 6.34
C LEU A 81 0.54 1.17 6.11
N THR A 82 1.08 1.23 4.89
CA THR A 82 2.38 0.65 4.58
C THR A 82 3.48 1.26 5.46
N LEU A 83 3.49 2.57 5.65
CA LEU A 83 4.47 3.25 6.49
C LEU A 83 4.28 2.93 7.98
N VAL A 84 3.04 2.73 8.43
CA VAL A 84 2.72 2.26 9.80
C VAL A 84 3.32 0.87 10.03
N VAL A 85 3.09 -0.07 9.11
CA VAL A 85 3.63 -1.43 9.21
C VAL A 85 5.17 -1.42 9.16
N TRP A 86 5.77 -0.65 8.24
CA TRP A 86 7.24 -0.52 8.15
C TRP A 86 7.84 0.06 9.43
N TRP A 87 7.18 1.04 10.05
CA TRP A 87 7.60 1.59 11.33
C TRP A 87 7.59 0.54 12.42
N GLN A 88 6.49 -0.21 12.54
CA GLN A 88 6.37 -1.27 13.55
C GLN A 88 7.45 -2.34 13.41
N GLU A 89 7.78 -2.70 12.17
CA GLU A 89 8.78 -3.74 11.89
C GLU A 89 10.20 -3.30 12.26
N LYS A 90 10.56 -2.04 11.99
CA LYS A 90 11.95 -1.59 12.16
C LYS A 90 12.20 -0.78 13.41
N PHE A 91 11.23 -0.06 13.90
CA PHE A 91 11.44 0.95 14.94
C PHE A 91 10.53 0.73 16.17
N GLY A 92 9.64 -0.24 16.15
CA GLY A 92 8.75 -0.56 17.26
C GLY A 92 7.49 0.32 17.31
N PRO A 93 7.10 0.88 18.48
CA PRO A 93 5.83 1.61 18.61
C PRO A 93 5.71 2.78 17.64
N VAL A 94 4.56 2.84 16.96
CA VAL A 94 4.29 3.89 15.97
C VAL A 94 4.06 5.24 16.68
N PRO A 95 4.78 6.31 16.30
CA PRO A 95 4.60 7.60 16.94
C PRO A 95 3.22 8.19 16.60
N ARG A 96 2.68 8.97 17.53
CA ARG A 96 1.37 9.60 17.35
C ARG A 96 1.30 10.45 16.08
N GLN A 97 2.40 11.09 15.71
CA GLN A 97 2.51 11.89 14.49
C GLN A 97 2.18 11.09 13.22
N LEU A 98 2.54 9.79 13.16
CA LEU A 98 2.22 8.92 12.03
C LEU A 98 0.85 8.24 12.21
N SER A 99 0.58 7.69 13.39
CA SER A 99 -0.64 6.91 13.66
C SER A 99 -1.92 7.75 13.59
N SER A 100 -1.85 9.06 13.88
CA SER A 100 -3.00 9.97 13.79
C SER A 100 -3.33 10.40 12.36
N GLN A 101 -2.40 10.24 11.42
CA GLN A 101 -2.64 10.57 10.01
C GLN A 101 -3.34 9.44 9.26
N TRP A 102 -3.15 8.19 9.70
CA TRP A 102 -3.80 7.03 9.09
C TRP A 102 -5.04 6.63 9.88
N HIS A 103 -6.19 6.74 9.26
CA HIS A 103 -7.50 6.35 9.82
C HIS A 103 -8.42 5.88 8.70
N CYS A 104 -9.33 4.98 9.05
CA CYS A 104 -10.33 4.50 8.11
C CYS A 104 -11.36 5.58 7.82
N GLN A 105 -11.65 5.77 6.54
CA GLN A 105 -12.63 6.74 6.04
C GLN A 105 -13.75 6.00 5.33
N ALA A 106 -14.97 6.51 5.43
CA ALA A 106 -16.13 5.93 4.74
C ALA A 106 -15.96 5.88 3.21
N THR A 107 -15.13 6.78 2.66
CA THR A 107 -14.84 6.87 1.23
C THR A 107 -13.61 6.07 0.81
N ARG A 108 -13.01 5.26 1.70
CA ARG A 108 -11.81 4.47 1.44
C ARG A 108 -12.09 2.98 1.58
N ARG A 109 -11.60 2.20 0.64
CA ARG A 109 -11.66 0.73 0.62
C ARG A 109 -10.28 0.16 0.34
N TYR A 110 -9.99 -0.99 0.90
CA TYR A 110 -8.70 -1.65 0.73
C TYR A 110 -8.83 -2.93 -0.09
N LEU A 111 -7.86 -3.15 -0.95
CA LEU A 111 -7.62 -4.41 -1.65
C LEU A 111 -6.35 -5.02 -1.04
N LEU A 112 -6.53 -5.97 -0.12
CA LEU A 112 -5.44 -6.63 0.59
C LEU A 112 -4.87 -7.76 -0.27
N CYS A 113 -3.69 -7.54 -0.84
CA CYS A 113 -3.03 -8.49 -1.74
C CYS A 113 -2.25 -9.54 -0.96
N LYS A 114 -2.61 -10.82 -1.16
CA LYS A 114 -1.96 -11.96 -0.53
C LYS A 114 -0.59 -12.24 -1.16
N PRO A 115 0.43 -12.63 -0.38
CA PRO A 115 1.78 -12.91 -0.90
C PRO A 115 1.94 -14.35 -1.45
N ASP A 116 0.94 -14.85 -2.16
CA ASP A 116 0.85 -16.20 -2.72
C ASP A 116 1.47 -16.32 -4.14
N ILE A 117 2.21 -15.32 -4.55
CA ILE A 117 2.99 -15.32 -5.80
C ILE A 117 4.47 -15.56 -5.52
N PRO A 118 5.24 -16.12 -6.48
CA PRO A 118 6.67 -16.35 -6.31
C PRO A 118 7.43 -15.08 -5.94
N TRP A 119 8.42 -15.22 -5.05
CA TRP A 119 9.30 -14.12 -4.71
C TRP A 119 10.16 -13.71 -5.91
N GLN A 120 10.26 -12.40 -6.10
CA GLN A 120 11.16 -11.80 -7.07
C GLN A 120 12.13 -10.88 -6.32
N PRO A 121 13.45 -11.11 -6.42
CA PRO A 121 14.46 -10.25 -5.81
C PRO A 121 14.36 -8.81 -6.31
N ASP A 122 14.54 -7.87 -5.39
CA ASP A 122 14.55 -6.43 -5.66
C ASP A 122 15.34 -5.76 -4.55
N PRO A 123 16.21 -4.78 -4.84
CA PRO A 123 17.06 -4.14 -3.82
C PRO A 123 16.31 -3.48 -2.66
N GLN A 124 15.05 -3.13 -2.85
CA GLN A 124 14.21 -2.50 -1.82
C GLN A 124 13.35 -3.52 -1.04
N ARG A 125 13.46 -4.82 -1.34
CA ARG A 125 12.69 -5.87 -0.67
C ARG A 125 13.55 -6.57 0.37
N GLU A 126 13.03 -6.68 1.60
CA GLU A 126 13.80 -7.14 2.76
C GLU A 126 13.30 -8.48 3.33
N ASN A 127 12.08 -8.94 2.98
CA ASN A 127 11.39 -10.04 3.66
C ASN A 127 11.03 -11.22 2.73
N PRO A 128 12.01 -11.95 2.19
CA PRO A 128 11.75 -13.04 1.25
C PRO A 128 10.98 -14.21 1.87
N SER A 129 11.15 -14.49 3.15
CA SER A 129 10.60 -15.65 3.86
C SER A 129 9.52 -15.32 4.90
N ASP A 130 9.19 -14.04 5.10
CA ASP A 130 8.36 -13.58 6.22
C ASP A 130 7.07 -12.86 5.77
N ARG A 131 6.72 -13.02 4.51
CA ARG A 131 5.60 -12.31 3.89
C ARG A 131 4.24 -12.65 4.49
N ASP A 132 4.04 -13.91 4.92
CA ASP A 132 2.76 -14.33 5.53
C ASP A 132 2.55 -13.67 6.90
N ARG A 133 3.60 -13.53 7.70
CA ARG A 133 3.53 -12.79 8.96
C ARG A 133 3.26 -11.30 8.72
N LEU A 134 3.90 -10.70 7.74
CA LEU A 134 3.64 -9.32 7.36
C LEU A 134 2.20 -9.16 6.85
N TYR A 135 1.69 -10.09 6.05
CA TYR A 135 0.31 -10.09 5.59
C TYR A 135 -0.67 -10.08 6.76
N ALA A 136 -0.47 -10.96 7.74
CA ALA A 136 -1.30 -11.01 8.94
C ALA A 136 -1.25 -9.69 9.73
N ARG A 137 -0.12 -8.97 9.71
CA ARG A 137 -0.01 -7.64 10.33
C ARG A 137 -0.83 -6.58 9.59
N TYR A 138 -0.78 -6.54 8.26
CA TYR A 138 -1.66 -5.66 7.46
C TYR A 138 -3.13 -5.93 7.73
N GLU A 139 -3.53 -7.19 7.74
CA GLU A 139 -4.90 -7.62 8.01
C GLU A 139 -5.35 -7.21 9.41
N ALA A 140 -4.51 -7.43 10.42
CA ALA A 140 -4.78 -7.04 11.81
C ALA A 140 -4.96 -5.51 11.94
N GLU A 141 -4.13 -4.69 11.31
CA GLU A 141 -4.26 -3.24 11.35
C GLU A 141 -5.57 -2.78 10.71
N LEU A 142 -5.95 -3.33 9.56
CA LEU A 142 -7.22 -3.02 8.89
C LEU A 142 -8.41 -3.42 9.78
N THR A 143 -8.41 -4.63 10.32
CA THR A 143 -9.48 -5.18 11.15
C THR A 143 -9.63 -4.39 12.46
N ASN A 144 -8.53 -4.14 13.16
CA ASN A 144 -8.53 -3.45 14.46
C ASN A 144 -9.05 -2.01 14.35
N ARG A 145 -8.91 -1.39 13.19
CA ARG A 145 -9.42 -0.03 12.94
C ARG A 145 -10.79 0.00 12.26
N GLY A 146 -11.37 -1.16 11.95
CA GLY A 146 -12.68 -1.25 11.29
C GLY A 146 -12.66 -0.78 9.83
N CYS A 147 -11.50 -0.89 9.15
CA CYS A 147 -11.41 -0.56 7.75
C CYS A 147 -12.08 -1.64 6.90
N LEU A 148 -12.79 -1.25 5.87
CA LEU A 148 -13.40 -2.19 4.92
C LEU A 148 -12.36 -2.62 3.90
N TYR A 149 -12.19 -3.94 3.73
CA TYR A 149 -11.24 -4.50 2.78
C TYR A 149 -11.76 -5.76 2.11
N SER A 150 -11.24 -6.06 0.93
CA SER A 150 -11.41 -7.31 0.20
C SER A 150 -10.06 -7.93 -0.07
N ILE A 151 -10.00 -9.27 -0.04
CA ILE A 151 -8.76 -10.01 -0.28
C ILE A 151 -8.60 -10.23 -1.79
N CYS A 152 -7.36 -10.05 -2.29
CA CYS A 152 -6.98 -10.36 -3.66
C CYS A 152 -5.88 -11.43 -3.64
N GLU A 153 -6.18 -12.62 -4.21
CA GLU A 153 -5.27 -13.78 -4.19
C GLU A 153 -5.28 -14.56 -5.52
N GLY A 154 -4.32 -15.44 -5.70
CA GLY A 154 -4.21 -16.30 -6.87
C GLY A 154 -3.54 -15.63 -8.07
N SER A 155 -3.93 -15.99 -9.28
CA SER A 155 -3.37 -15.47 -10.52
C SER A 155 -3.68 -13.98 -10.72
N ALA A 156 -2.93 -13.30 -11.60
CA ALA A 156 -3.19 -11.90 -11.94
C ALA A 156 -4.62 -11.66 -12.42
N GLN A 157 -5.16 -12.59 -13.22
CA GLN A 157 -6.53 -12.52 -13.71
C GLN A 157 -7.56 -12.72 -12.59
N ALA A 158 -7.32 -13.65 -11.65
CA ALA A 158 -8.19 -13.87 -10.50
C ALA A 158 -8.24 -12.62 -9.60
N ARG A 159 -7.08 -12.01 -9.31
CA ARG A 159 -6.97 -10.79 -8.50
C ARG A 159 -7.72 -9.61 -9.13
N LEU A 160 -7.58 -9.42 -10.44
CA LEU A 160 -8.32 -8.38 -11.16
C LEU A 160 -9.84 -8.61 -11.06
N ALA A 161 -10.31 -9.84 -11.27
CA ALA A 161 -11.73 -10.17 -11.16
C ALA A 161 -12.28 -9.93 -9.74
N GLN A 162 -11.52 -10.33 -8.70
CA GLN A 162 -11.89 -10.08 -7.30
C GLN A 162 -11.94 -8.60 -6.97
N ALA A 163 -10.98 -7.82 -7.46
CA ALA A 163 -10.93 -6.38 -7.24
C ALA A 163 -12.09 -5.66 -7.93
N LEU A 164 -12.41 -6.02 -9.18
CA LEU A 164 -13.55 -5.44 -9.91
C LEU A 164 -14.87 -5.79 -9.24
N ALA A 165 -15.07 -7.04 -8.81
CA ALA A 165 -16.27 -7.45 -8.08
C ALA A 165 -16.43 -6.68 -6.74
N ALA A 166 -15.32 -6.41 -6.03
CA ALA A 166 -15.36 -5.60 -4.82
C ALA A 166 -15.74 -4.14 -5.10
N ILE A 167 -15.27 -3.59 -6.22
CA ILE A 167 -15.58 -2.23 -6.66
C ILE A 167 -17.06 -2.10 -7.04
N GLU A 168 -17.57 -3.02 -7.83
CA GLU A 168 -18.98 -3.07 -8.25
C GLU A 168 -19.95 -3.27 -7.09
N GLY A 169 -19.57 -4.05 -6.07
CA GLY A 169 -20.37 -4.31 -4.88
C GLY A 169 -20.55 -3.12 -3.93
N VAL A 170 -19.93 -1.97 -4.20
CA VAL A 170 -20.01 -0.73 -3.39
C VAL A 170 -20.87 0.33 -4.08
N GLY A 171 -21.31 0.09 -5.33
CA GLY A 171 -22.15 0.98 -6.13
C GLY A 171 -23.61 1.07 -5.69
#